data_59fc168b7bb108f46b0d1838c5ee44c4
#
_entry.id   59fc168b7bb108f46b0d1838c5ee44c4
#
_cell.length_a   1.000
_cell.length_b   1.000
_cell.length_c   1.000
_cell.angle_alpha   90.00
_cell.angle_beta   90.00
_cell.angle_gamma   90.00
#
_symmetry.space_group_name_H-M   'P 1'
#
loop_
_entity.id
_entity.type
_entity.pdbx_description
1 polymer ?
#
loop_
_entity_poly.entity_id
_entity_poly.type
_entity_poly.pdbx_seq_one_letter_code
_entity_poly.pdbx_strand_id
1 'polypeptide(L)'
;MSKQIKTTKKPVLPIYMAALVWVLCAVLPVPLHTLPGIAAAAVLSLAAWLLGRKLCPTRVEIHEVDFMTGSQDTDAMLSQISARLDQLHQLNEAIPDEQLSQAMTRMERAGRSIVSKVEAKPEQAKLIRRFADYYLPDAVRILDTYAQLEKQDVKGENADQLRSDIRQNASTIAGAFEKQLDSLYADATLDIGADLDVLKTILKSQGLA
;
A
#
# COMPACT_ATOMS: atom_id res chain seq x y z
N MET A 1 4.64 0.91 -21.46
CA MET A 1 4.42 2.39 -21.51
C MET A 1 3.85 2.78 -20.16
N SER A 2 4.66 3.30 -19.24
CA SER A 2 4.23 3.74 -17.91
C SER A 2 3.31 4.96 -18.05
N LYS A 3 2.12 4.91 -17.46
CA LYS A 3 1.16 6.00 -17.46
C LYS A 3 1.33 6.78 -16.16
N GLN A 4 1.60 8.07 -16.26
CA GLN A 4 1.74 8.96 -15.12
C GLN A 4 0.37 9.37 -14.60
N ILE A 5 0.04 8.97 -13.36
CA ILE A 5 -1.13 9.49 -12.65
C ILE A 5 -0.70 10.71 -11.83
N LYS A 6 -1.28 11.88 -12.14
CA LYS A 6 -1.05 13.13 -11.43
C LYS A 6 -1.98 13.20 -10.21
N THR A 7 -1.48 12.89 -9.03
CA THR A 7 -2.22 13.12 -7.79
C THR A 7 -1.96 14.53 -7.29
N THR A 8 -3.01 15.35 -7.26
CA THR A 8 -2.94 16.77 -6.88
C THR A 8 -3.22 16.91 -5.40
N LYS A 9 -2.21 16.99 -4.54
CA LYS A 9 -2.39 17.39 -3.13
C LYS A 9 -2.55 18.89 -3.05
N LYS A 10 -3.74 19.36 -2.65
CA LYS A 10 -4.00 20.80 -2.44
C LYS A 10 -3.23 21.26 -1.20
N PRO A 11 -2.39 22.32 -1.29
CA PRO A 11 -1.68 22.82 -0.13
C PRO A 11 -2.68 23.41 0.88
N VAL A 12 -2.60 23.00 2.13
CA VAL A 12 -3.43 23.53 3.23
C VAL A 12 -2.85 24.81 3.82
N LEU A 13 -1.58 25.10 3.55
CA LEU A 13 -0.86 26.28 4.06
C LEU A 13 -1.55 27.63 3.76
N PRO A 14 -2.13 27.87 2.56
CA PRO A 14 -2.84 29.11 2.28
C PRO A 14 -4.03 29.37 3.20
N ILE A 15 -4.70 28.32 3.68
CA ILE A 15 -5.83 28.41 4.61
C ILE A 15 -5.33 28.86 5.99
N TYR A 16 -4.23 28.29 6.47
CA TYR A 16 -3.61 28.70 7.74
C TYR A 16 -3.08 30.13 7.70
N MET A 17 -2.51 30.57 6.58
CA MET A 17 -2.06 31.96 6.41
C MET A 17 -3.24 32.94 6.45
N ALA A 18 -4.35 32.62 5.81
CA ALA A 18 -5.55 33.46 5.87
C ALA A 18 -6.13 33.53 7.30
N ALA A 19 -6.17 32.41 8.03
CA ALA A 19 -6.60 32.37 9.43
C ALA A 19 -5.69 33.17 10.37
N LEU A 20 -4.38 33.13 10.13
CA LEU A 20 -3.38 33.86 10.95
C LEU A 20 -3.57 35.38 10.81
N VAL A 21 -3.95 35.87 9.64
CA VAL A 21 -4.29 37.29 9.43
C VAL A 21 -5.44 37.75 10.31
N TRP A 22 -6.50 36.91 10.49
CA TRP A 22 -7.60 37.22 11.39
C TRP A 22 -7.17 37.29 12.86
N VAL A 23 -6.31 36.37 13.29
CA VAL A 23 -5.75 36.37 14.65
C VAL A 23 -4.90 37.63 14.88
N LEU A 24 -4.05 37.99 13.92
CA LEU A 24 -3.24 39.23 13.99
C LEU A 24 -4.10 40.47 14.03
N CYS A 25 -5.16 40.56 13.25
CA CYS A 25 -6.10 41.69 13.26
C CYS A 25 -6.86 41.78 14.59
N ALA A 26 -7.08 40.69 15.29
CA ALA A 26 -7.72 40.66 16.60
C ALA A 26 -6.79 41.13 17.74
N VAL A 27 -5.47 40.89 17.61
CA VAL A 27 -4.44 41.28 18.59
C VAL A 27 -3.97 42.75 18.37
N LEU A 28 -3.89 43.18 17.16
CA LEU A 28 -3.56 44.57 16.80
C LEU A 28 -4.79 45.47 17.02
N PRO A 29 -4.63 46.80 17.35
CA PRO A 29 -5.75 47.71 17.58
C PRO A 29 -6.46 48.11 16.26
N VAL A 30 -6.83 47.10 15.46
CA VAL A 30 -7.66 47.36 14.27
C VAL A 30 -9.11 47.34 14.74
N PRO A 31 -9.91 48.39 14.44
CA PRO A 31 -11.30 48.47 14.91
C PRO A 31 -12.19 47.49 14.13
N LEU A 32 -12.12 46.20 14.48
CA LEU A 32 -12.91 45.13 13.89
C LEU A 32 -14.43 45.28 14.10
N HIS A 33 -14.85 46.19 15.00
CA HIS A 33 -16.24 46.53 15.28
C HIS A 33 -16.81 47.58 14.31
N THR A 34 -16.00 48.07 13.38
CA THR A 34 -16.43 49.04 12.32
C THR A 34 -16.46 48.37 10.95
N LEU A 35 -17.45 48.74 10.13
CA LEU A 35 -17.58 48.22 8.76
C LEU A 35 -16.28 48.36 7.91
N PRO A 36 -15.57 49.54 7.95
CA PRO A 36 -14.30 49.65 7.21
C PRO A 36 -13.18 48.76 7.77
N GLY A 37 -13.16 48.45 9.08
CA GLY A 37 -12.18 47.58 9.69
C GLY A 37 -12.34 46.11 9.25
N ILE A 38 -13.57 45.64 9.18
CA ILE A 38 -13.90 44.28 8.67
C ILE A 38 -13.52 44.18 7.18
N ALA A 39 -13.82 45.19 6.36
CA ALA A 39 -13.48 45.21 4.96
C ALA A 39 -11.96 45.15 4.75
N ALA A 40 -11.17 45.92 5.53
CA ALA A 40 -9.71 45.90 5.45
C ALA A 40 -9.15 44.51 5.85
N ALA A 41 -9.65 43.88 6.90
CA ALA A 41 -9.23 42.52 7.33
C ALA A 41 -9.55 41.46 6.26
N ALA A 42 -10.69 41.55 5.59
CA ALA A 42 -11.09 40.66 4.50
C ALA A 42 -10.15 40.80 3.29
N VAL A 43 -9.79 42.04 2.89
CA VAL A 43 -8.86 42.31 1.79
C VAL A 43 -7.45 41.75 2.11
N LEU A 44 -6.96 41.98 3.33
CA LEU A 44 -5.66 41.45 3.78
C LEU A 44 -5.65 39.93 3.82
N SER A 45 -6.75 39.29 4.28
CA SER A 45 -6.90 37.86 4.28
C SER A 45 -6.89 37.27 2.86
N LEU A 46 -7.59 37.92 1.92
CA LEU A 46 -7.60 37.53 0.51
C LEU A 46 -6.22 37.66 -0.11
N ALA A 47 -5.50 38.76 0.16
CA ALA A 47 -4.14 38.95 -0.30
C ALA A 47 -3.17 37.91 0.26
N ALA A 48 -3.27 37.59 1.54
CA ALA A 48 -2.47 36.53 2.19
C ALA A 48 -2.76 35.15 1.59
N TRP A 49 -4.02 34.84 1.28
CA TRP A 49 -4.40 33.60 0.60
C TRP A 49 -3.84 33.51 -0.82
N LEU A 50 -3.89 34.58 -1.60
CA LEU A 50 -3.32 34.67 -2.96
C LEU A 50 -1.79 34.52 -2.93
N LEU A 51 -1.12 35.18 -1.98
CA LEU A 51 0.32 35.04 -1.77
C LEU A 51 0.68 33.59 -1.35
N GLY A 52 -0.06 33.01 -0.43
CA GLY A 52 0.13 31.61 -0.02
C GLY A 52 0.00 30.63 -1.19
N ARG A 53 -0.91 30.86 -2.13
CA ARG A 53 -1.02 30.07 -3.37
C ARG A 53 0.17 30.23 -4.31
N LYS A 54 0.79 31.42 -4.37
CA LYS A 54 1.99 31.64 -5.20
C LYS A 54 3.26 31.06 -4.56
N LEU A 55 3.39 31.13 -3.25
CA LEU A 55 4.55 30.63 -2.50
C LEU A 55 4.56 29.11 -2.35
N CYS A 56 3.37 28.48 -2.32
CA CYS A 56 3.23 27.02 -2.24
C CYS A 56 2.54 26.51 -3.51
N PRO A 57 3.28 26.30 -4.60
CA PRO A 57 2.73 25.67 -5.79
C PRO A 57 2.26 24.27 -5.42
N THR A 58 1.11 23.88 -5.97
CA THR A 58 0.54 22.55 -5.82
C THR A 58 1.60 21.53 -6.24
N ARG A 59 2.11 20.74 -5.31
CA ARG A 59 3.01 19.64 -5.66
C ARG A 59 2.19 18.57 -6.36
N VAL A 60 2.47 18.39 -7.63
CA VAL A 60 2.00 17.23 -8.41
C VAL A 60 2.98 16.11 -8.12
N GLU A 61 2.60 15.19 -7.26
CA GLU A 61 3.34 13.93 -7.13
C GLU A 61 2.99 13.08 -8.36
N ILE A 62 3.96 12.94 -9.26
CA ILE A 62 3.86 12.03 -10.39
C ILE A 62 4.21 10.66 -9.84
N HIS A 63 3.19 9.83 -9.57
CA HIS A 63 3.40 8.40 -9.34
C HIS A 63 3.40 7.73 -10.71
N GLU A 64 4.53 7.18 -11.09
CA GLU A 64 4.55 6.20 -12.17
C GLU A 64 3.80 4.98 -11.65
N VAL A 65 2.65 4.70 -12.26
CA VAL A 65 1.83 3.55 -11.88
C VAL A 65 2.07 2.50 -12.94
N ASP A 66 2.68 1.40 -12.54
CA ASP A 66 2.94 0.26 -13.41
C ASP A 66 1.67 -0.53 -13.73
N PHE A 67 0.55 -0.24 -13.04
CA PHE A 67 -0.72 -0.95 -13.14
C PHE A 67 -1.82 -0.09 -13.79
N MET A 68 -2.67 -0.72 -14.61
CA MET A 68 -3.77 -0.07 -15.34
C MET A 68 -5.07 -0.88 -15.19
N THR A 69 -5.55 -1.00 -13.95
CA THR A 69 -6.78 -1.76 -13.65
C THR A 69 -8.06 -0.97 -13.91
N GLY A 70 -7.94 0.33 -14.18
CA GLY A 70 -9.07 1.25 -14.34
C GLY A 70 -9.55 1.85 -13.01
N SER A 71 -8.97 1.46 -11.87
CA SER A 71 -9.25 2.01 -10.54
C SER A 71 -7.97 2.57 -9.92
N GLN A 72 -7.93 3.87 -9.67
CA GLN A 72 -6.77 4.55 -9.08
C GLN A 72 -6.41 3.97 -7.70
N ASP A 73 -7.39 3.61 -6.90
CA ASP A 73 -7.20 3.00 -5.56
C ASP A 73 -6.55 1.61 -5.70
N THR A 74 -7.02 0.80 -6.65
CA THR A 74 -6.43 -0.53 -6.92
C THR A 74 -5.02 -0.42 -7.46
N ASP A 75 -4.77 0.48 -8.41
CA ASP A 75 -3.45 0.70 -8.99
C ASP A 75 -2.43 1.16 -7.93
N ALA A 76 -2.83 2.09 -7.05
CA ALA A 76 -2.01 2.53 -5.92
C ALA A 76 -1.73 1.39 -4.93
N MET A 77 -2.72 0.57 -4.61
CA MET A 77 -2.56 -0.60 -3.72
C MET A 77 -1.60 -1.63 -4.33
N LEU A 78 -1.75 -1.98 -5.62
CA LEU A 78 -0.84 -2.92 -6.29
C LEU A 78 0.59 -2.39 -6.36
N SER A 79 0.77 -1.09 -6.59
CA SER A 79 2.09 -0.44 -6.57
C SER A 79 2.74 -0.53 -5.18
N GLN A 80 1.97 -0.32 -4.10
CA GLN A 80 2.46 -0.46 -2.74
C GLN A 80 2.85 -1.91 -2.42
N ILE A 81 2.03 -2.89 -2.83
CA ILE A 81 2.35 -4.31 -2.66
C ILE A 81 3.65 -4.64 -3.39
N SER A 82 3.82 -4.21 -4.65
CA SER A 82 5.02 -4.47 -5.45
C SER A 82 6.27 -3.89 -4.79
N ALA A 83 6.22 -2.64 -4.32
CA ALA A 83 7.32 -2.02 -3.60
C ALA A 83 7.70 -2.78 -2.31
N ARG A 84 6.71 -3.32 -1.58
CA ARG A 84 6.96 -4.16 -0.40
C ARG A 84 7.56 -5.52 -0.76
N LEU A 85 7.14 -6.11 -1.87
CA LEU A 85 7.72 -7.37 -2.37
C LEU A 85 9.16 -7.17 -2.84
N ASP A 86 9.50 -6.03 -3.45
CA ASP A 86 10.87 -5.68 -3.80
C ASP A 86 11.73 -5.48 -2.55
N GLN A 87 11.19 -4.86 -1.48
CA GLN A 87 11.85 -4.78 -0.18
C GLN A 87 12.06 -6.17 0.43
N LEU A 88 11.07 -7.07 0.36
CA LEU A 88 11.18 -8.45 0.82
C LEU A 88 12.29 -9.21 0.08
N HIS A 89 12.38 -9.02 -1.24
CA HIS A 89 13.44 -9.59 -2.07
C HIS A 89 14.84 -9.13 -1.64
N GLN A 90 15.01 -7.81 -1.42
CA GLN A 90 16.30 -7.25 -0.94
C GLN A 90 16.67 -7.78 0.45
N LEU A 91 15.70 -7.95 1.35
CA LEU A 91 15.94 -8.55 2.66
C LEU A 91 16.36 -10.02 2.52
N ASN A 92 15.77 -10.76 1.60
CA ASN A 92 16.12 -12.16 1.33
C ASN A 92 17.57 -12.31 0.82
N GLU A 93 18.03 -11.37 0.00
CA GLU A 93 19.42 -11.35 -0.45
C GLU A 93 20.42 -10.99 0.68
N ALA A 94 19.97 -10.20 1.66
CA ALA A 94 20.81 -9.72 2.76
C ALA A 94 20.90 -10.69 3.95
N ILE A 95 19.94 -11.59 4.12
CA ILE A 95 19.84 -12.51 5.26
C ILE A 95 20.48 -13.86 4.92
N PRO A 96 21.57 -14.27 5.58
CA PRO A 96 22.29 -15.50 5.28
C PRO A 96 21.72 -16.74 5.98
N ASP A 97 20.37 -16.81 6.15
CA ASP A 97 19.68 -17.91 6.80
C ASP A 97 18.84 -18.67 5.77
N GLU A 98 19.23 -19.91 5.45
CA GLU A 98 18.59 -20.68 4.39
C GLU A 98 17.13 -21.03 4.66
N GLN A 99 16.80 -21.36 5.91
CA GLN A 99 15.41 -21.67 6.29
C GLN A 99 14.51 -20.46 6.14
N LEU A 100 14.99 -19.31 6.56
CA LEU A 100 14.27 -18.04 6.44
C LEU A 100 14.16 -17.62 4.97
N SER A 101 15.25 -17.78 4.19
CA SER A 101 15.29 -17.50 2.76
C SER A 101 14.27 -18.33 1.97
N GLN A 102 14.10 -19.61 2.29
CA GLN A 102 13.08 -20.47 1.68
C GLN A 102 11.66 -19.95 1.97
N ALA A 103 11.37 -19.54 3.21
CA ALA A 103 10.09 -18.96 3.57
C ALA A 103 9.85 -17.63 2.87
N MET A 104 10.86 -16.75 2.81
CA MET A 104 10.78 -15.45 2.12
C MET A 104 10.54 -15.62 0.62
N THR A 105 11.19 -16.59 -0.03
CA THR A 105 10.96 -16.91 -1.45
C THR A 105 9.52 -17.37 -1.71
N ARG A 106 8.93 -18.15 -0.80
CA ARG A 106 7.51 -18.56 -0.87
C ARG A 106 6.59 -17.35 -0.72
N MET A 107 6.86 -16.46 0.25
CA MET A 107 6.10 -15.22 0.45
C MET A 107 6.15 -14.35 -0.81
N GLU A 108 7.34 -14.12 -1.37
CA GLU A 108 7.53 -13.33 -2.58
C GLU A 108 6.76 -13.92 -3.76
N ARG A 109 6.91 -15.22 -4.01
CA ARG A 109 6.20 -15.89 -5.10
C ARG A 109 4.68 -15.77 -4.98
N ALA A 110 4.14 -16.04 -3.78
CA ALA A 110 2.71 -15.91 -3.52
C ALA A 110 2.25 -14.45 -3.70
N GLY A 111 2.99 -13.49 -3.16
CA GLY A 111 2.69 -12.07 -3.28
C GLY A 111 2.68 -11.58 -4.72
N ARG A 112 3.68 -11.92 -5.54
CA ARG A 112 3.72 -11.56 -6.97
C ARG A 112 2.57 -12.21 -7.75
N SER A 113 2.20 -13.44 -7.40
CA SER A 113 1.04 -14.11 -8.00
C SER A 113 -0.29 -13.44 -7.62
N ILE A 114 -0.42 -12.94 -6.38
CA ILE A 114 -1.57 -12.14 -5.94
C ILE A 114 -1.67 -10.86 -6.77
N VAL A 115 -0.57 -10.12 -6.95
CA VAL A 115 -0.53 -8.90 -7.77
C VAL A 115 -0.99 -9.19 -9.19
N SER A 116 -0.40 -10.18 -9.86
CA SER A 116 -0.76 -10.56 -11.23
C SER A 116 -2.22 -10.99 -11.37
N LYS A 117 -2.76 -11.72 -10.37
CA LYS A 117 -4.15 -12.15 -10.38
C LYS A 117 -5.12 -10.99 -10.26
N VAL A 118 -4.84 -10.03 -9.35
CA VAL A 118 -5.69 -8.85 -9.14
C VAL A 118 -5.52 -7.84 -10.28
N GLU A 119 -4.37 -7.73 -10.90
CA GLU A 119 -4.18 -6.94 -12.12
C GLU A 119 -5.09 -7.46 -13.25
N ALA A 120 -5.15 -8.80 -13.42
CA ALA A 120 -6.02 -9.44 -14.41
C ALA A 120 -7.51 -9.38 -14.07
N LYS A 121 -7.87 -9.35 -12.76
CA LYS A 121 -9.23 -9.30 -12.24
C LYS A 121 -9.37 -8.25 -11.13
N PRO A 122 -9.49 -6.94 -11.47
CA PRO A 122 -9.49 -5.85 -10.50
C PRO A 122 -10.64 -5.90 -9.47
N GLU A 123 -11.73 -6.57 -9.78
CA GLU A 123 -12.85 -6.80 -8.87
C GLU A 123 -12.43 -7.58 -7.60
N GLN A 124 -11.37 -8.38 -7.67
CA GLN A 124 -10.82 -9.13 -6.55
C GLN A 124 -9.96 -8.27 -5.60
N ALA A 125 -9.69 -7.01 -5.93
CA ALA A 125 -8.91 -6.09 -5.09
C ALA A 125 -9.41 -6.00 -3.64
N LYS A 126 -10.72 -6.11 -3.44
CA LYS A 126 -11.35 -6.09 -2.10
C LYS A 126 -10.91 -7.26 -1.22
N LEU A 127 -10.64 -8.43 -1.83
CA LEU A 127 -10.26 -9.66 -1.12
C LEU A 127 -8.84 -9.59 -0.56
N ILE A 128 -7.97 -8.77 -1.18
CA ILE A 128 -6.57 -8.65 -0.76
C ILE A 128 -6.28 -7.39 0.08
N ARG A 129 -7.28 -6.58 0.42
CA ARG A 129 -7.05 -5.34 1.17
C ARG A 129 -6.37 -5.58 2.52
N ARG A 130 -6.77 -6.61 3.27
CA ARG A 130 -6.09 -6.98 4.52
C ARG A 130 -4.64 -7.45 4.31
N PHE A 131 -4.39 -8.15 3.22
CA PHE A 131 -3.05 -8.56 2.84
C PHE A 131 -2.17 -7.34 2.55
N ALA A 132 -2.67 -6.36 1.78
CA ALA A 132 -1.97 -5.14 1.42
C ALA A 132 -1.68 -4.24 2.64
N ASP A 133 -2.68 -4.06 3.51
CA ASP A 133 -2.63 -3.08 4.59
C ASP A 133 -1.95 -3.60 5.86
N TYR A 134 -1.95 -4.93 6.09
CA TYR A 134 -1.47 -5.52 7.35
C TYR A 134 -0.48 -6.67 7.15
N TYR A 135 -0.84 -7.74 6.42
CA TYR A 135 -0.03 -8.97 6.43
C TYR A 135 1.33 -8.78 5.78
N LEU A 136 1.38 -8.18 4.60
CA LEU A 136 2.62 -7.93 3.89
C LEU A 136 3.50 -6.86 4.60
N PRO A 137 2.97 -5.68 5.02
CA PRO A 137 3.76 -4.72 5.78
C PRO A 137 4.35 -5.28 7.08
N ASP A 138 3.56 -6.05 7.84
CA ASP A 138 4.03 -6.65 9.10
C ASP A 138 5.09 -7.72 8.87
N ALA A 139 4.93 -8.57 7.84
CA ALA A 139 5.93 -9.56 7.46
C ALA A 139 7.26 -8.89 7.10
N VAL A 140 7.24 -7.86 6.27
CA VAL A 140 8.43 -7.09 5.88
C VAL A 140 9.09 -6.45 7.11
N ARG A 141 8.31 -5.84 8.00
CA ARG A 141 8.81 -5.22 9.25
C ARG A 141 9.51 -6.24 10.17
N ILE A 142 8.93 -7.42 10.33
CA ILE A 142 9.51 -8.50 11.16
C ILE A 142 10.84 -8.96 10.56
N LEU A 143 10.90 -9.18 9.27
CA LEU A 143 12.10 -9.62 8.57
C LEU A 143 13.19 -8.53 8.53
N ASP A 144 12.81 -7.26 8.41
CA ASP A 144 13.74 -6.13 8.50
C ASP A 144 14.37 -6.07 9.91
N THR A 145 13.57 -6.32 10.97
CA THR A 145 14.12 -6.42 12.34
C THR A 145 15.16 -7.54 12.45
N TYR A 146 14.91 -8.70 11.84
CA TYR A 146 15.89 -9.80 11.79
C TYR A 146 17.17 -9.37 11.08
N ALA A 147 17.05 -8.76 9.89
CA ALA A 147 18.19 -8.28 9.14
C ALA A 147 19.04 -7.25 9.91
N GLN A 148 18.36 -6.37 10.67
CA GLN A 148 19.04 -5.39 11.53
C GLN A 148 19.81 -6.06 12.68
N LEU A 149 19.24 -7.09 13.33
CA LEU A 149 19.92 -7.85 14.38
C LEU A 149 21.18 -8.56 13.84
N GLU A 150 21.10 -9.13 12.64
CA GLU A 150 22.25 -9.76 11.98
C GLU A 150 23.32 -8.73 11.60
N LYS A 151 22.91 -7.63 10.95
CA LYS A 151 23.83 -6.58 10.50
C LYS A 151 24.60 -5.91 11.65
N GLN A 152 23.96 -5.78 12.84
CA GLN A 152 24.57 -5.13 14.00
C GLN A 152 25.29 -6.14 14.92
N ASP A 153 25.31 -7.42 14.60
CA ASP A 153 25.86 -8.51 15.44
C ASP A 153 25.36 -8.42 16.90
N VAL A 154 24.07 -8.13 17.08
CA VAL A 154 23.47 -7.98 18.40
C VAL A 154 23.46 -9.32 19.11
N LYS A 155 24.13 -9.40 20.26
CA LYS A 155 24.24 -10.61 21.09
C LYS A 155 23.46 -10.43 22.39
N GLY A 156 22.83 -11.53 22.87
CA GLY A 156 22.11 -11.57 24.13
C GLY A 156 20.83 -12.38 24.02
N GLU A 157 20.35 -12.82 25.17
CA GLU A 157 19.21 -13.74 25.29
C GLU A 157 17.96 -13.23 24.55
N ASN A 158 17.63 -11.94 24.66
CA ASN A 158 16.48 -11.36 23.97
C ASN A 158 16.64 -11.34 22.45
N ALA A 159 17.85 -11.07 21.94
CA ALA A 159 18.12 -11.06 20.52
C ALA A 159 18.06 -12.49 19.94
N ASP A 160 18.59 -13.46 20.66
CA ASP A 160 18.60 -14.86 20.25
C ASP A 160 17.19 -15.46 20.30
N GLN A 161 16.40 -15.11 21.32
CA GLN A 161 14.99 -15.48 21.38
C GLN A 161 14.20 -14.90 20.21
N LEU A 162 14.38 -13.61 19.90
CA LEU A 162 13.70 -12.97 18.79
C LEU A 162 14.08 -13.60 17.42
N ARG A 163 15.34 -13.92 17.20
CA ARG A 163 15.77 -14.66 16.00
C ARG A 163 15.09 -16.01 15.89
N SER A 164 15.04 -16.76 17.00
CA SER A 164 14.39 -18.05 17.06
C SER A 164 12.90 -17.96 16.75
N ASP A 165 12.21 -17.00 17.34
CA ASP A 165 10.78 -16.79 17.13
C ASP A 165 10.47 -16.43 15.68
N ILE A 166 11.27 -15.56 15.06
CA ILE A 166 11.11 -15.19 13.65
C ILE A 166 11.31 -16.40 12.74
N ARG A 167 12.37 -17.19 12.94
CA ARG A 167 12.62 -18.41 12.13
C ARG A 167 11.49 -19.42 12.25
N GLN A 168 11.03 -19.69 13.47
CA GLN A 168 9.96 -20.67 13.71
C GLN A 168 8.64 -20.27 13.05
N ASN A 169 8.34 -18.98 13.03
CA ASN A 169 7.09 -18.46 12.50
C ASN A 169 7.13 -18.12 11.00
N ALA A 170 8.31 -18.02 10.39
CA ALA A 170 8.46 -17.63 8.98
C ALA A 170 7.66 -18.52 8.01
N SER A 171 7.70 -19.86 8.22
CA SER A 171 6.93 -20.80 7.40
C SER A 171 5.42 -20.64 7.57
N THR A 172 4.95 -20.30 8.77
CA THR A 172 3.53 -20.01 9.04
C THR A 172 3.09 -18.75 8.31
N ILE A 173 3.93 -17.70 8.33
CA ILE A 173 3.66 -16.46 7.59
C ILE A 173 3.61 -16.75 6.08
N ALA A 174 4.57 -17.50 5.53
CA ALA A 174 4.56 -17.90 4.14
C ALA A 174 3.28 -18.67 3.76
N GLY A 175 2.85 -19.61 4.61
CA GLY A 175 1.59 -20.33 4.45
C GLY A 175 0.35 -19.41 4.43
N ALA A 176 0.37 -18.31 5.19
CA ALA A 176 -0.72 -17.32 5.15
C ALA A 176 -0.78 -16.56 3.80
N PHE A 177 0.37 -16.25 3.20
CA PHE A 177 0.44 -15.66 1.85
C PHE A 177 -0.11 -16.62 0.79
N GLU A 178 0.26 -17.91 0.88
CA GLU A 178 -0.23 -18.95 -0.04
C GLU A 178 -1.74 -19.15 0.09
N LYS A 179 -2.28 -19.14 1.31
CA LYS A 179 -3.73 -19.21 1.55
C LYS A 179 -4.46 -17.98 1.02
N GLN A 180 -3.84 -16.79 1.13
CA GLN A 180 -4.41 -15.58 0.53
C GLN A 180 -4.47 -15.69 -0.99
N LEU A 181 -3.43 -16.23 -1.63
CA LEU A 181 -3.43 -16.51 -3.07
C LEU A 181 -4.52 -17.53 -3.43
N ASP A 182 -4.61 -18.63 -2.68
CA ASP A 182 -5.61 -19.67 -2.91
C ASP A 182 -7.04 -19.12 -2.85
N SER A 183 -7.32 -18.21 -1.91
CA SER A 183 -8.63 -17.57 -1.78
C SER A 183 -9.09 -16.81 -3.04
N LEU A 184 -8.16 -16.35 -3.88
CA LEU A 184 -8.48 -15.69 -5.15
C LEU A 184 -8.92 -16.65 -6.27
N TYR A 185 -8.81 -17.95 -6.03
CA TYR A 185 -9.24 -18.99 -6.97
C TYR A 185 -10.57 -19.64 -6.59
N ALA A 186 -11.18 -19.27 -5.45
CA ALA A 186 -12.39 -19.91 -4.93
C ALA A 186 -13.54 -19.88 -5.95
N ASP A 187 -13.82 -18.71 -6.54
CA ASP A 187 -14.89 -18.56 -7.53
C ASP A 187 -14.59 -19.36 -8.81
N ALA A 188 -13.34 -19.31 -9.30
CA ALA A 188 -12.93 -20.07 -10.48
C ALA A 188 -13.02 -21.60 -10.27
N THR A 189 -12.81 -22.05 -9.07
CA THR A 189 -12.92 -23.48 -8.72
C THR A 189 -14.38 -23.95 -8.82
N LEU A 190 -15.33 -23.14 -8.39
CA LEU A 190 -16.76 -23.43 -8.50
C LEU A 190 -17.22 -23.46 -9.96
N ASP A 191 -16.84 -22.46 -10.76
CA ASP A 191 -17.21 -22.37 -12.18
C ASP A 191 -16.67 -23.55 -12.99
N ILE A 192 -15.37 -23.83 -12.85
CA ILE A 192 -14.72 -24.94 -13.57
C ILE A 192 -15.25 -26.30 -13.09
N GLY A 193 -15.58 -26.43 -11.79
CA GLY A 193 -16.20 -27.64 -11.26
C GLY A 193 -17.51 -27.97 -11.96
N ALA A 194 -18.39 -26.99 -12.15
CA ALA A 194 -19.64 -27.16 -12.88
C ALA A 194 -19.41 -27.54 -14.36
N ASP A 195 -18.47 -26.87 -15.04
CA ASP A 195 -18.12 -27.16 -16.42
C ASP A 195 -17.55 -28.58 -16.59
N LEU A 196 -16.73 -29.04 -15.66
CA LEU A 196 -16.19 -30.39 -15.67
C LEU A 196 -17.27 -31.47 -15.51
N ASP A 197 -18.28 -31.23 -14.68
CA ASP A 197 -19.40 -32.17 -14.49
C ASP A 197 -20.27 -32.25 -15.74
N VAL A 198 -20.50 -31.11 -16.42
CA VAL A 198 -21.17 -31.08 -17.73
C VAL A 198 -20.36 -31.86 -18.77
N LEU A 199 -19.03 -31.61 -18.84
CA LEU A 199 -18.17 -32.32 -19.79
C LEU A 199 -18.12 -33.82 -19.53
N LYS A 200 -18.01 -34.27 -18.29
CA LYS A 200 -18.10 -35.69 -17.91
C LYS A 200 -19.42 -36.34 -18.37
N THR A 201 -20.51 -35.59 -18.22
CA THR A 201 -21.84 -36.11 -18.62
C THR A 201 -21.91 -36.26 -20.17
N ILE A 202 -21.37 -35.31 -20.92
CA ILE A 202 -21.29 -35.38 -22.38
C ILE A 202 -20.41 -36.58 -22.83
N LEU A 203 -19.21 -36.70 -22.24
CA LEU A 203 -18.28 -37.80 -22.57
C LEU A 203 -18.92 -39.17 -22.30
N LYS A 204 -19.62 -39.33 -21.17
CA LYS A 204 -20.38 -40.57 -20.85
C LYS A 204 -21.48 -40.83 -21.87
N SER A 205 -22.23 -39.81 -22.28
CA SER A 205 -23.31 -39.98 -23.25
C SER A 205 -22.81 -40.39 -24.68
N GLN A 206 -21.57 -40.07 -24.99
CA GLN A 206 -20.91 -40.39 -26.26
C GLN A 206 -20.06 -41.67 -26.18
N GLY A 207 -20.03 -42.32 -25.02
CA GLY A 207 -19.25 -43.58 -24.86
C GLY A 207 -17.72 -43.35 -24.87
N LEU A 208 -17.28 -42.14 -24.56
CA LEU A 208 -15.85 -41.73 -24.55
C LEU A 208 -15.24 -41.70 -23.12
N ALA A 209 -16.01 -42.04 -22.08
CA ALA A 209 -15.58 -42.07 -20.68
C ALA A 209 -16.25 -43.22 -19.95
#